data_d46680d9f055c338d5187c1e050460a5
#
_entry.id   d46680d9f055c338d5187c1e050460a5
#
_cell.length_a   1.000
_cell.length_b   1.000
_cell.length_c   1.000
_cell.angle_alpha   90.00
_cell.angle_beta   90.00
_cell.angle_gamma   90.00
#
_symmetry.space_group_name_H-M   'P 1'
#
loop_
_entity.id
_entity.type
_entity.pdbx_description
1 polymer ?
#
loop_
_entity_poly.entity_id
_entity_poly.type
_entity_poly.pdbx_seq_one_letter_code
_entity_poly.pdbx_strand_id
1 'polypeptide(L)'
;VSGHGIGKSVLVAWLVKFIMDTRTFARGVVTANTAEQLRTKTWAEVGKWHKLSLTVGWFDYSTGKGAMSLSKKDMKESWRCDDQTSREENSESFAGLHAANSTPFYIFDEASAIPDKIFEVREGGTTDGEPMVFDFGNPTRNSGRFYEECEGKFRHLWRVRSIDSRSVAITNKKRLQEWVDTFGEDSDFVRVRVRGVFPYAGSAQF
;
A
#
# COMPACT_ATOMS: atom_id res chain seq x y z
N VAL A 1 -3.94 -8.97 1.63
CA VAL A 1 -2.91 -9.88 1.07
C VAL A 1 -3.33 -10.43 -0.26
N SER A 2 -2.41 -10.77 -1.13
CA SER A 2 -2.75 -11.33 -2.44
C SER A 2 -1.56 -12.00 -3.13
N GLY A 3 -1.83 -12.80 -4.16
CA GLY A 3 -0.82 -13.22 -5.12
C GLY A 3 -0.35 -12.07 -6.02
N HIS A 4 0.43 -12.41 -7.05
CA HIS A 4 0.99 -11.45 -7.99
C HIS A 4 0.00 -11.04 -9.11
N GLY A 5 0.22 -9.86 -9.70
CA GLY A 5 -0.44 -9.43 -10.94
C GLY A 5 -1.90 -9.00 -10.82
N ILE A 6 -2.42 -8.79 -9.61
CA ILE A 6 -3.84 -8.47 -9.37
C ILE A 6 -4.20 -6.99 -9.47
N GLY A 7 -3.25 -6.09 -9.77
CA GLY A 7 -3.52 -4.66 -9.89
C GLY A 7 -3.43 -3.87 -8.59
N LYS A 8 -2.67 -4.30 -7.59
CA LYS A 8 -2.52 -3.58 -6.30
C LYS A 8 -2.17 -2.10 -6.47
N SER A 9 -1.16 -1.76 -7.25
CA SER A 9 -0.72 -0.37 -7.43
C SER A 9 -1.78 0.51 -8.11
N VAL A 10 -2.62 -0.07 -8.99
CA VAL A 10 -3.78 0.62 -9.56
C VAL A 10 -4.81 0.94 -8.48
N LEU A 11 -5.11 -0.03 -7.61
CA LEU A 11 -6.03 0.16 -6.50
C LEU A 11 -5.51 1.22 -5.51
N VAL A 12 -4.21 1.22 -5.22
CA VAL A 12 -3.55 2.29 -4.42
C VAL A 12 -3.80 3.65 -5.05
N ALA A 13 -3.57 3.79 -6.36
CA ALA A 13 -3.80 5.04 -7.06
C ALA A 13 -5.26 5.50 -7.00
N TRP A 14 -6.21 4.58 -7.13
CA TRP A 14 -7.64 4.89 -7.01
C TRP A 14 -8.03 5.30 -5.59
N LEU A 15 -7.47 4.67 -4.56
CA LEU A 15 -7.71 5.06 -3.17
C LEU A 15 -7.15 6.44 -2.86
N VAL A 16 -5.92 6.75 -3.30
CA VAL A 16 -5.35 8.10 -3.17
C VAL A 16 -6.29 9.12 -3.81
N LYS A 17 -6.70 8.90 -5.05
CA LYS A 17 -7.61 9.80 -5.76
C LYS A 17 -8.96 9.92 -5.07
N PHE A 18 -9.56 8.81 -4.67
CA PHE A 18 -10.84 8.80 -3.98
C PHE A 18 -10.80 9.63 -2.68
N ILE A 19 -9.79 9.42 -1.85
CA ILE A 19 -9.67 10.15 -0.58
C ILE A 19 -9.40 11.63 -0.84
N MET A 20 -8.45 11.95 -1.72
CA MET A 20 -8.10 13.33 -2.05
C MET A 20 -9.27 14.09 -2.68
N ASP A 21 -10.11 13.45 -3.47
CA ASP A 21 -11.25 14.07 -4.14
C ASP A 21 -12.49 14.23 -3.25
N THR A 22 -12.62 13.38 -2.23
CA THR A 22 -13.86 13.29 -1.41
C THR A 22 -13.69 13.72 0.05
N ARG A 23 -12.46 13.93 0.52
CA ARG A 23 -12.16 14.35 1.90
C ARG A 23 -11.39 15.67 1.89
N THR A 24 -12.07 16.73 2.27
CA THR A 24 -11.49 18.09 2.36
C THR A 24 -10.36 18.10 3.40
N PHE A 25 -9.22 18.69 3.04
CA PHE A 25 -8.01 18.75 3.87
C PHE A 25 -7.42 17.39 4.24
N ALA A 26 -7.70 16.35 3.44
CA ALA A 26 -7.08 15.05 3.64
C ALA A 26 -5.55 15.16 3.57
N ARG A 27 -4.87 14.48 4.49
CA ARG A 27 -3.41 14.39 4.53
C ARG A 27 -3.00 12.93 4.53
N GLY A 28 -2.17 12.54 3.59
CA GLY A 28 -1.81 11.14 3.44
C GLY A 28 -0.35 10.90 3.12
N VAL A 29 0.05 9.67 3.39
CA VAL A 29 1.33 9.11 2.98
C VAL A 29 1.10 7.80 2.25
N VAL A 30 1.78 7.67 1.11
CA VAL A 30 1.95 6.40 0.42
C VAL A 30 3.39 5.96 0.60
N THR A 31 3.61 4.74 1.07
CA THR A 31 4.96 4.20 1.25
C THR A 31 5.12 2.83 0.59
N ALA A 32 6.35 2.51 0.25
CA ALA A 32 6.80 1.18 -0.18
C ALA A 32 8.22 0.93 0.35
N ASN A 33 8.68 -0.30 0.24
CA ASN A 33 10.00 -0.69 0.75
C ASN A 33 11.16 0.11 0.15
N THR A 34 11.07 0.48 -1.14
CA THR A 34 12.13 1.25 -1.81
C THR A 34 11.58 2.47 -2.53
N ALA A 35 12.40 3.55 -2.57
CA ALA A 35 12.06 4.77 -3.30
C ALA A 35 11.86 4.51 -4.80
N GLU A 36 12.62 3.58 -5.39
CA GLU A 36 12.49 3.25 -6.80
C GLU A 36 11.15 2.56 -7.11
N GLN A 37 10.75 1.58 -6.31
CA GLN A 37 9.44 0.92 -6.44
C GLN A 37 8.31 1.92 -6.27
N LEU A 38 8.39 2.75 -5.26
CA LEU A 38 7.41 3.80 -4.99
C LEU A 38 7.28 4.72 -6.21
N ARG A 39 8.38 5.22 -6.74
CA ARG A 39 8.41 6.14 -7.89
C ARG A 39 7.97 5.49 -9.20
N THR A 40 8.50 4.30 -9.53
CA THR A 40 8.33 3.69 -10.85
C THR A 40 7.04 2.89 -11.00
N LYS A 41 6.50 2.39 -9.91
CA LYS A 41 5.27 1.59 -9.90
C LYS A 41 4.09 2.37 -9.32
N THR A 42 4.10 2.58 -8.01
CA THR A 42 2.95 3.11 -7.28
C THR A 42 2.65 4.56 -7.67
N TRP A 43 3.64 5.43 -7.61
CA TRP A 43 3.45 6.85 -7.92
C TRP A 43 3.21 7.11 -9.40
N ALA A 44 3.80 6.31 -10.28
CA ALA A 44 3.50 6.36 -11.71
C ALA A 44 2.01 6.06 -12.00
N GLU A 45 1.40 5.10 -11.30
CA GLU A 45 -0.03 4.83 -11.42
C GLU A 45 -0.86 5.98 -10.82
N VAL A 46 -0.46 6.58 -9.70
CA VAL A 46 -1.14 7.78 -9.16
C VAL A 46 -1.16 8.89 -10.21
N GLY A 47 -0.04 9.18 -10.84
CA GLY A 47 0.05 10.20 -11.90
C GLY A 47 -0.80 9.89 -13.13
N LYS A 48 -0.81 8.64 -13.56
CA LYS A 48 -1.64 8.18 -14.68
C LYS A 48 -3.13 8.40 -14.39
N TRP A 49 -3.62 7.90 -13.27
CA TRP A 49 -5.04 8.02 -12.91
C TRP A 49 -5.43 9.44 -12.53
N HIS A 50 -4.52 10.23 -11.97
CA HIS A 50 -4.73 11.65 -11.79
C HIS A 50 -4.99 12.37 -13.11
N LYS A 51 -4.17 12.13 -14.14
CA LYS A 51 -4.34 12.71 -15.47
C LYS A 51 -5.66 12.34 -16.14
N LEU A 52 -6.22 11.17 -15.82
CA LEU A 52 -7.49 10.68 -16.34
C LEU A 52 -8.71 11.08 -15.48
N SER A 53 -8.49 11.74 -14.34
CA SER A 53 -9.57 12.09 -13.42
C SER A 53 -10.27 13.40 -13.80
N LEU A 54 -11.56 13.53 -13.43
CA LEU A 54 -12.33 14.75 -13.60
C LEU A 54 -11.75 15.92 -12.79
N THR A 55 -11.01 15.64 -11.73
CA THR A 55 -10.42 16.60 -10.80
C THR A 55 -8.97 16.93 -11.11
N VAL A 56 -8.47 16.57 -12.30
CA VAL A 56 -7.08 16.85 -12.72
C VAL A 56 -6.68 18.33 -12.55
N GLY A 57 -7.61 19.23 -12.80
CA GLY A 57 -7.40 20.67 -12.62
C GLY A 57 -7.31 21.16 -11.17
N TRP A 58 -7.70 20.33 -10.19
CA TRP A 58 -7.76 20.72 -8.77
C TRP A 58 -6.45 20.48 -8.02
N PHE A 59 -5.62 19.56 -8.50
CA PHE A 59 -4.42 19.11 -7.81
C PHE A 59 -3.18 19.28 -8.69
N ASP A 60 -2.06 19.59 -8.06
CA ASP A 60 -0.72 19.52 -8.65
C ASP A 60 -0.12 18.16 -8.35
N TYR A 61 0.36 17.49 -9.37
CA TYR A 61 1.10 16.23 -9.26
C TYR A 61 2.59 16.50 -9.49
N SER A 62 3.40 16.16 -8.51
CA SER A 62 4.87 16.35 -8.56
C SER A 62 5.61 15.00 -8.53
N THR A 63 6.65 14.90 -9.34
CA THR A 63 7.63 13.80 -9.36
C THR A 63 9.06 14.30 -9.16
N GLY A 64 9.21 15.50 -8.56
CA GLY A 64 10.52 16.14 -8.37
C GLY A 64 11.50 15.29 -7.56
N LYS A 65 12.81 15.54 -7.76
CA LYS A 65 13.86 14.92 -6.96
C LYS A 65 13.67 15.32 -5.49
N GLY A 66 13.33 14.34 -4.65
CA GLY A 66 13.27 14.50 -3.20
C GLY A 66 11.87 14.53 -2.58
N ALA A 67 10.80 14.76 -3.36
CA ALA A 67 9.42 14.63 -2.85
C ALA A 67 8.44 14.45 -4.01
N MET A 68 7.76 13.33 -4.06
CA MET A 68 6.61 13.13 -4.92
C MET A 68 5.36 13.48 -4.14
N SER A 69 4.46 14.27 -4.73
CA SER A 69 3.25 14.70 -4.04
C SER A 69 2.06 14.88 -4.99
N LEU A 70 0.87 14.68 -4.45
CA LEU A 70 -0.39 15.12 -5.02
C LEU A 70 -1.00 16.13 -4.04
N SER A 71 -1.04 17.40 -4.40
CA SER A 71 -1.48 18.46 -3.49
C SER A 71 -2.54 19.35 -4.11
N LYS A 72 -3.52 19.77 -3.30
CA LYS A 72 -4.57 20.69 -3.75
C LYS A 72 -3.95 22.05 -4.09
N LYS A 73 -4.26 22.57 -5.27
CA LYS A 73 -3.88 23.93 -5.66
C LYS A 73 -4.39 24.90 -4.59
N ASP A 74 -3.60 25.91 -4.28
CA ASP A 74 -3.90 26.94 -3.28
C ASP A 74 -4.01 26.47 -1.81
N MET A 75 -3.82 25.15 -1.53
CA MET A 75 -3.88 24.55 -0.19
C MET A 75 -2.82 23.45 -0.01
N LYS A 76 -1.62 23.64 -0.56
CA LYS A 76 -0.59 22.59 -0.68
C LYS A 76 -0.07 22.06 0.65
N GLU A 77 -0.11 22.87 1.70
CA GLU A 77 0.39 22.51 3.03
C GLU A 77 -0.64 21.69 3.83
N SER A 78 -1.93 21.91 3.58
CA SER A 78 -3.01 21.35 4.39
C SER A 78 -3.82 20.24 3.72
N TRP A 79 -3.74 20.10 2.38
CA TRP A 79 -4.48 19.10 1.64
C TRP A 79 -3.56 18.42 0.62
N ARG A 80 -2.93 17.33 1.04
CA ARG A 80 -1.89 16.67 0.25
C ARG A 80 -1.69 15.19 0.57
N CYS A 81 -1.18 14.47 -0.38
CA CYS A 81 -0.65 13.13 -0.23
C CYS A 81 0.82 13.13 -0.70
N ASP A 82 1.71 12.64 0.14
CA ASP A 82 3.13 12.56 -0.13
C ASP A 82 3.60 11.11 -0.30
N ASP A 83 4.66 10.91 -1.08
CA ASP A 83 5.42 9.70 -1.01
C ASP A 83 6.38 9.73 0.18
N GLN A 84 6.64 8.57 0.77
CA GLN A 84 7.63 8.45 1.82
C GLN A 84 8.25 7.05 1.81
N THR A 85 9.57 6.96 1.87
CA THR A 85 10.24 5.66 1.97
C THR A 85 10.19 5.15 3.41
N SER A 86 9.92 3.84 3.57
CA SER A 86 9.82 3.18 4.86
C SER A 86 11.18 2.78 5.43
N ARG A 87 12.02 3.76 5.79
CA ARG A 87 13.29 3.51 6.48
C ARG A 87 13.12 3.75 7.97
N GLU A 88 13.66 2.86 8.80
CA GLU A 88 13.58 3.01 10.27
C GLU A 88 14.18 4.34 10.78
N GLU A 89 15.24 4.81 10.13
CA GLU A 89 15.91 6.08 10.44
C GLU A 89 14.98 7.29 10.26
N ASN A 90 13.96 7.19 9.41
CA ASN A 90 13.01 8.25 9.11
C ASN A 90 11.62 7.96 9.68
N SER A 91 11.48 7.03 10.61
CA SER A 91 10.19 6.59 11.14
C SER A 91 9.37 7.76 11.73
N GLU A 92 9.99 8.70 12.40
CA GLU A 92 9.31 9.86 13.00
C GLU A 92 8.58 10.75 11.98
N SER A 93 8.99 10.71 10.72
CA SER A 93 8.31 11.46 9.67
C SER A 93 6.89 10.93 9.35
N PHE A 94 6.57 9.70 9.78
CA PHE A 94 5.22 9.14 9.71
C PHE A 94 4.32 9.59 10.89
N ALA A 95 4.90 10.09 11.98
CA ALA A 95 4.17 10.49 13.19
C ALA A 95 3.37 11.79 13.03
N GLY A 96 3.75 12.63 12.08
CA GLY A 96 3.24 14.01 11.95
C GLY A 96 1.98 14.20 11.12
N LEU A 97 1.30 13.14 10.70
CA LEU A 97 0.07 13.23 9.92
C LEU A 97 -1.15 13.44 10.83
N HIS A 98 -1.20 14.60 11.46
CA HIS A 98 -2.40 15.03 12.15
C HIS A 98 -3.32 15.81 11.19
N ALA A 99 -4.57 15.44 11.14
CA ALA A 99 -5.59 16.09 10.32
C ALA A 99 -6.86 16.25 11.17
N ALA A 100 -6.78 17.09 12.21
CA ALA A 100 -7.92 17.40 13.06
C ALA A 100 -9.12 17.84 12.21
N ASN A 101 -10.27 17.18 12.39
CA ASN A 101 -11.49 17.37 11.60
C ASN A 101 -11.38 17.00 10.11
N SER A 102 -10.42 16.16 9.73
CA SER A 102 -10.24 15.66 8.37
C SER A 102 -9.85 14.18 8.35
N THR A 103 -9.23 13.72 7.26
CA THR A 103 -8.86 12.33 7.04
C THR A 103 -7.35 12.19 6.93
N PRO A 104 -6.64 11.84 8.02
CA PRO A 104 -5.28 11.31 7.89
C PRO A 104 -5.35 9.92 7.23
N PHE A 105 -4.51 9.66 6.24
CA PHE A 105 -4.53 8.34 5.61
C PHE A 105 -3.13 7.79 5.31
N TYR A 106 -3.01 6.49 5.45
CA TYR A 106 -1.78 5.75 5.22
C TYR A 106 -2.03 4.61 4.24
N ILE A 107 -1.21 4.53 3.21
CA ILE A 107 -1.25 3.43 2.25
C ILE A 107 0.13 2.81 2.16
N PHE A 108 0.26 1.57 2.64
CA PHE A 108 1.48 0.80 2.59
C PHE A 108 1.44 -0.17 1.42
N ASP A 109 2.23 0.08 0.38
CA ASP A 109 2.42 -0.85 -0.72
C ASP A 109 3.61 -1.76 -0.43
N GLU A 110 3.50 -3.04 -0.75
CA GLU A 110 4.46 -4.09 -0.36
C GLU A 110 4.68 -4.19 1.16
N ALA A 111 3.60 -4.08 1.93
CA ALA A 111 3.60 -3.96 3.39
C ALA A 111 4.38 -5.07 4.12
N SER A 112 4.49 -6.28 3.54
CA SER A 112 5.29 -7.36 4.13
C SER A 112 6.79 -7.05 4.24
N ALA A 113 7.30 -6.10 3.48
CA ALA A 113 8.70 -5.70 3.48
C ALA A 113 8.97 -4.44 4.32
N ILE A 114 7.93 -3.78 4.82
CA ILE A 114 8.04 -2.56 5.64
C ILE A 114 8.47 -2.94 7.06
N PRO A 115 9.43 -2.21 7.67
CA PRO A 115 9.85 -2.43 9.05
C PRO A 115 8.72 -2.22 10.06
N ASP A 116 8.67 -3.04 11.10
CA ASP A 116 7.64 -2.98 12.14
C ASP A 116 7.54 -1.62 12.83
N LYS A 117 8.67 -0.92 12.98
CA LYS A 117 8.73 0.43 13.55
C LYS A 117 7.86 1.45 12.81
N ILE A 118 7.75 1.33 11.49
CA ILE A 118 6.91 2.23 10.68
C ILE A 118 5.42 2.03 11.00
N PHE A 119 5.00 0.79 11.20
CA PHE A 119 3.63 0.48 11.63
C PHE A 119 3.31 1.04 13.02
N GLU A 120 4.27 0.97 13.97
CA GLU A 120 4.11 1.53 15.31
C GLU A 120 3.91 3.04 15.27
N VAL A 121 4.76 3.74 14.52
CA VAL A 121 4.68 5.20 14.41
C VAL A 121 3.40 5.65 13.70
N ARG A 122 2.94 4.90 12.69
CA ARG A 122 1.65 5.15 12.03
C ARG A 122 0.48 5.18 13.00
N GLU A 123 0.46 4.33 14.03
CA GLU A 123 -0.64 4.30 15.01
C GLU A 123 -0.85 5.66 15.68
N GLY A 124 0.22 6.41 15.93
CA GLY A 124 0.12 7.77 16.48
C GLY A 124 -0.65 8.75 15.60
N GLY A 125 -0.52 8.61 14.28
CA GLY A 125 -1.24 9.46 13.30
C GLY A 125 -2.70 9.06 13.07
N THR A 126 -3.18 8.00 13.71
CA THR A 126 -4.59 7.55 13.62
C THR A 126 -5.44 7.96 14.82
N THR A 127 -4.94 8.85 15.66
CA THR A 127 -5.59 9.22 16.92
C THR A 127 -6.59 10.38 16.80
N ASP A 128 -6.65 11.02 15.64
CA ASP A 128 -7.58 12.12 15.38
C ASP A 128 -8.26 12.01 14.00
N GLY A 129 -9.32 12.80 13.79
CA GLY A 129 -10.05 12.84 12.51
C GLY A 129 -10.78 11.56 12.15
N GLU A 130 -10.87 11.27 10.85
CA GLU A 130 -11.40 10.03 10.25
C GLU A 130 -10.23 9.23 9.63
N PRO A 131 -9.40 8.53 10.42
CA PRO A 131 -8.22 7.88 9.89
C PRO A 131 -8.55 6.74 8.93
N MET A 132 -7.82 6.64 7.83
CA MET A 132 -7.93 5.55 6.87
C MET A 132 -6.58 4.87 6.67
N VAL A 133 -6.54 3.56 6.85
CA VAL A 133 -5.30 2.78 6.72
C VAL A 133 -5.51 1.60 5.77
N PHE A 134 -4.58 1.45 4.82
CA PHE A 134 -4.63 0.38 3.83
C PHE A 134 -3.24 -0.25 3.66
N ASP A 135 -3.14 -1.54 3.90
CA ASP A 135 -1.91 -2.31 3.76
C ASP A 135 -2.04 -3.34 2.65
N PHE A 136 -1.22 -3.21 1.63
CA PHE A 136 -1.18 -4.09 0.48
C PHE A 136 0.15 -4.85 0.43
N GLY A 137 0.10 -6.15 0.26
CA GLY A 137 1.33 -6.94 0.15
C GLY A 137 1.09 -8.38 -0.31
N ASN A 138 2.15 -8.98 -0.82
CA ASN A 138 2.23 -10.43 -0.93
C ASN A 138 2.65 -10.97 0.45
N PRO A 139 2.09 -12.07 0.92
CA PRO A 139 2.37 -12.61 2.26
C PRO A 139 3.70 -13.38 2.27
N THR A 140 4.84 -12.66 2.18
CA THR A 140 6.16 -13.27 1.96
C THR A 140 6.79 -13.88 3.21
N ARG A 141 6.32 -13.52 4.40
CA ARG A 141 6.83 -14.05 5.67
C ARG A 141 5.69 -14.17 6.69
N ASN A 142 5.75 -15.20 7.53
CA ASN A 142 4.79 -15.45 8.61
C ASN A 142 5.24 -14.84 9.95
N SER A 143 5.84 -13.67 9.90
CA SER A 143 6.30 -12.89 11.05
C SER A 143 6.27 -11.40 10.73
N GLY A 144 6.40 -10.55 11.78
CA GLY A 144 6.37 -9.10 11.68
C GLY A 144 4.95 -8.52 11.68
N ARG A 145 4.87 -7.19 11.73
CA ARG A 145 3.62 -6.48 11.96
C ARG A 145 2.55 -6.78 10.91
N PHE A 146 2.90 -6.83 9.63
CA PHE A 146 1.95 -7.14 8.57
C PHE A 146 1.30 -8.53 8.73
N TYR A 147 2.09 -9.54 9.13
CA TYR A 147 1.55 -10.86 9.46
C TYR A 147 0.60 -10.79 10.67
N GLU A 148 1.01 -10.09 11.73
CA GLU A 148 0.22 -9.94 12.95
C GLU A 148 -1.13 -9.21 12.70
N GLU A 149 -1.19 -8.33 11.73
CA GLU A 149 -2.43 -7.65 11.29
C GLU A 149 -3.31 -8.56 10.44
N CYS A 150 -2.72 -9.49 9.69
CA CYS A 150 -3.47 -10.38 8.81
C CYS A 150 -3.97 -11.65 9.51
N GLU A 151 -3.13 -12.30 10.33
CA GLU A 151 -3.37 -13.61 10.89
C GLU A 151 -3.07 -13.70 12.41
N GLY A 152 -2.38 -12.69 12.98
CA GLY A 152 -1.92 -12.70 14.37
C GLY A 152 -2.77 -11.85 15.31
N LYS A 153 -2.10 -11.31 16.34
CA LYS A 153 -2.75 -10.64 17.50
C LYS A 153 -3.57 -9.40 17.13
N PHE A 154 -3.24 -8.70 16.04
CA PHE A 154 -3.96 -7.51 15.60
C PHE A 154 -5.07 -7.79 14.59
N ARG A 155 -5.27 -9.05 14.20
CA ARG A 155 -6.26 -9.46 13.17
C ARG A 155 -7.67 -8.93 13.43
N HIS A 156 -8.06 -8.81 14.68
CA HIS A 156 -9.39 -8.33 15.09
C HIS A 156 -9.65 -6.84 14.80
N LEU A 157 -8.60 -6.05 14.57
CA LEU A 157 -8.68 -4.62 14.22
C LEU A 157 -8.79 -4.40 12.70
N TRP A 158 -8.61 -5.45 11.88
CA TRP A 158 -8.45 -5.32 10.44
C TRP A 158 -9.52 -6.06 9.65
N ARG A 159 -9.93 -5.45 8.55
CA ARG A 159 -10.70 -6.13 7.51
C ARG A 159 -9.74 -6.73 6.49
N VAL A 160 -9.32 -7.95 6.70
CA VAL A 160 -8.36 -8.65 5.83
C VAL A 160 -9.07 -9.35 4.69
N ARG A 161 -8.49 -9.21 3.48
CA ARG A 161 -8.87 -9.98 2.30
C ARG A 161 -7.66 -10.71 1.75
N SER A 162 -7.79 -12.00 1.52
CA SER A 162 -6.83 -12.82 0.79
C SER A 162 -7.36 -13.05 -0.63
N ILE A 163 -6.54 -12.74 -1.64
CA ILE A 163 -6.96 -12.81 -3.05
C ILE A 163 -6.04 -13.75 -3.80
N ASP A 164 -6.58 -14.86 -4.26
CA ASP A 164 -5.90 -15.76 -5.18
C ASP A 164 -5.83 -15.11 -6.57
N SER A 165 -4.65 -15.05 -7.16
CA SER A 165 -4.43 -14.48 -8.49
C SER A 165 -5.25 -15.18 -9.57
N ARG A 166 -5.58 -16.45 -9.38
CA ARG A 166 -6.41 -17.21 -10.32
C ARG A 166 -7.85 -16.73 -10.38
N SER A 167 -8.34 -16.09 -9.32
CA SER A 167 -9.71 -15.54 -9.27
C SER A 167 -9.87 -14.21 -10.00
N VAL A 168 -8.78 -13.54 -10.38
CA VAL A 168 -8.79 -12.19 -10.95
C VAL A 168 -8.66 -12.25 -12.48
N ALA A 169 -9.56 -11.59 -13.21
CA ALA A 169 -9.65 -11.69 -14.68
C ALA A 169 -8.39 -11.23 -15.43
N ILE A 170 -7.68 -10.23 -14.91
CA ILE A 170 -6.52 -9.61 -15.57
C ILE A 170 -5.23 -10.44 -15.49
N THR A 171 -5.19 -11.51 -14.69
CA THR A 171 -3.97 -12.30 -14.50
C THR A 171 -3.75 -13.31 -15.64
N ASN A 172 -2.49 -13.64 -15.92
CA ASN A 172 -2.13 -14.66 -16.89
C ASN A 172 -2.34 -16.07 -16.29
N LYS A 173 -3.51 -16.65 -16.53
CA LYS A 173 -3.92 -17.96 -15.99
C LYS A 173 -2.97 -19.09 -16.38
N LYS A 174 -2.50 -19.08 -17.65
CA LYS A 174 -1.57 -20.09 -18.15
C LYS A 174 -0.27 -20.06 -17.32
N ARG A 175 0.30 -18.86 -17.12
CA ARG A 175 1.53 -18.71 -16.33
C ARG A 175 1.36 -19.13 -14.88
N LEU A 176 0.22 -18.79 -14.27
CA LEU A 176 -0.08 -19.22 -12.90
C LEU A 176 -0.19 -20.75 -12.79
N GLN A 177 -0.82 -21.40 -13.78
CA GLN A 177 -0.91 -22.87 -13.82
C GLN A 177 0.46 -23.51 -13.99
N GLU A 178 1.32 -22.99 -14.89
CA GLU A 178 2.70 -23.46 -15.05
C GLU A 178 3.48 -23.44 -13.73
N TRP A 179 3.26 -22.41 -12.89
CA TRP A 179 3.88 -22.35 -11.56
C TRP A 179 3.33 -23.41 -10.61
N VAL A 180 2.02 -23.65 -10.63
CA VAL A 180 1.40 -24.71 -9.81
C VAL A 180 1.92 -26.08 -10.24
N ASP A 181 2.01 -26.37 -11.54
CA ASP A 181 2.48 -27.64 -12.07
C ASP A 181 3.98 -27.86 -11.76
N THR A 182 4.77 -26.77 -11.74
CA THR A 182 6.22 -26.85 -11.50
C THR A 182 6.57 -26.98 -10.03
N PHE A 183 5.91 -26.19 -9.16
CA PHE A 183 6.30 -26.07 -7.75
C PHE A 183 5.37 -26.82 -6.80
N GLY A 184 4.18 -27.20 -7.26
CA GLY A 184 3.13 -27.83 -6.46
C GLY A 184 2.22 -26.82 -5.77
N GLU A 185 0.91 -27.14 -5.66
CA GLU A 185 -0.15 -26.27 -5.14
C GLU A 185 0.14 -25.75 -3.72
N ASP A 186 0.73 -26.59 -2.85
CA ASP A 186 0.98 -26.25 -1.44
C ASP A 186 2.41 -25.80 -1.15
N SER A 187 3.24 -25.61 -2.18
CA SER A 187 4.56 -25.03 -2.01
C SER A 187 4.47 -23.57 -1.53
N ASP A 188 5.44 -23.13 -0.74
CA ASP A 188 5.49 -21.72 -0.29
C ASP A 188 5.53 -20.73 -1.46
N PHE A 189 6.14 -21.13 -2.58
CA PHE A 189 6.12 -20.33 -3.81
C PHE A 189 4.70 -20.09 -4.31
N VAL A 190 3.89 -21.14 -4.47
CA VAL A 190 2.51 -21.03 -4.97
C VAL A 190 1.60 -20.39 -3.93
N ARG A 191 1.77 -20.73 -2.66
CA ARG A 191 1.04 -20.08 -1.55
C ARG A 191 1.17 -18.57 -1.61
N VAL A 192 2.38 -18.03 -1.68
CA VAL A 192 2.66 -16.61 -1.67
C VAL A 192 2.30 -15.93 -2.99
N ARG A 193 2.77 -16.48 -4.11
CA ARG A 193 2.71 -15.80 -5.42
C ARG A 193 1.41 -15.99 -6.18
N VAL A 194 0.70 -17.10 -5.93
CA VAL A 194 -0.55 -17.43 -6.60
C VAL A 194 -1.73 -17.25 -5.66
N ARG A 195 -1.72 -17.97 -4.53
CA ARG A 195 -2.87 -18.04 -3.62
C ARG A 195 -3.01 -16.80 -2.72
N GLY A 196 -1.94 -16.02 -2.52
CA GLY A 196 -1.96 -14.86 -1.61
C GLY A 196 -2.17 -15.27 -0.16
N VAL A 197 -1.57 -16.39 0.26
CA VAL A 197 -1.60 -16.89 1.65
C VAL A 197 -0.17 -17.02 2.18
N PHE A 198 0.01 -16.89 3.49
CA PHE A 198 1.32 -16.91 4.13
C PHE A 198 2.02 -18.28 3.97
N PRO A 199 3.37 -18.30 3.88
CA PRO A 199 4.16 -19.53 3.73
C PRO A 199 4.10 -20.37 5.02
N TYR A 200 4.42 -21.66 4.90
CA TYR A 200 4.62 -22.53 6.06
C TYR A 200 5.97 -22.27 6.72
N ALA A 201 7.01 -22.04 5.91
CA ALA A 201 8.32 -21.67 6.42
C ALA A 201 8.34 -20.22 6.93
N GLY A 202 9.27 -19.86 7.81
CA GLY A 202 9.36 -18.53 8.44
C GLY A 202 9.49 -17.37 7.44
N SER A 203 10.09 -17.60 6.29
CA SER A 203 10.10 -16.66 5.15
C SER A 203 10.19 -17.41 3.83
N ALA A 204 9.42 -17.00 2.85
CA ALA A 204 9.56 -17.46 1.47
C ALA A 204 10.66 -16.65 0.80
N GLN A 205 11.86 -17.20 0.73
CA GLN A 205 12.97 -16.64 -0.07
C GLN A 205 12.84 -17.18 -1.49
N PHE A 206 12.58 -16.30 -2.46
CA PHE A 206 12.45 -16.64 -3.88
C PHE A 206 13.23 -15.66 -4.75
#